data_dd359c0fc80f9e25456ca46160a12066
#
_entry.id   dd359c0fc80f9e25456ca46160a12066
#
_cell.length_a   1.000
_cell.length_b   1.000
_cell.length_c   1.000
_cell.angle_alpha   90.00
_cell.angle_beta   90.00
_cell.angle_gamma   90.00
#
_symmetry.space_group_name_H-M   'P 1'
#
loop_
_entity.id
_entity.type
_entity.pdbx_description
1 polymer ?
#
loop_
_entity_poly.entity_id
_entity_poly.type
_entity_poly.pdbx_seq_one_letter_code
_entity_poly.pdbx_strand_id
1 'polypeptide(L)'
;PYTTLFRSKLNFKTSFENVDHNPYLDKFYHDFERWSFHLQIYFLAERFKEQKRMFEYGGGFVQDRSVYEDVDIFAKMHEEQGTMSPEDFHTYSELFNAMVMTPYFPKPDVLIYLECDYDEVIDRIKQRGRDMEINTDPEYWKKLFKRYDDWINNFNACPVVRVNINEYDIHENLDSLDPIIDKIAHIIQTHRQVDTRP
;
A
#
# COMPACT_ATOMS: atom_id res chain seq x y z
N PRO A 1 -9.77 1.99 9.97
CA PRO A 1 -10.69 3.11 9.86
C PRO A 1 -11.11 3.39 8.42
N TYR A 2 -10.26 4.02 7.55
CA TYR A 2 -10.67 4.33 6.16
C TYR A 2 -10.99 3.05 5.36
N THR A 3 -10.13 2.04 5.39
CA THR A 3 -10.36 0.75 4.71
C THR A 3 -11.68 0.10 5.13
N THR A 4 -12.00 0.15 6.42
CA THR A 4 -13.27 -0.37 6.95
C THR A 4 -14.48 0.43 6.46
N LEU A 5 -14.34 1.76 6.35
CA LEU A 5 -15.40 2.62 5.86
C LEU A 5 -15.69 2.37 4.37
N PHE A 6 -14.66 2.35 3.53
CA PHE A 6 -14.80 2.00 2.11
C PHE A 6 -15.42 0.61 1.91
N ARG A 7 -14.98 -0.38 2.72
CA ARG A 7 -15.60 -1.72 2.73
C ARG A 7 -17.11 -1.64 2.96
N SER A 8 -17.51 -0.94 4.01
CA SER A 8 -18.92 -0.86 4.43
C SER A 8 -19.80 -0.22 3.36
N LYS A 9 -19.35 0.91 2.80
CA LYS A 9 -20.12 1.68 1.82
C LYS A 9 -20.16 1.02 0.43
N LEU A 10 -19.08 0.33 0.01
CA LEU A 10 -19.00 -0.35 -1.29
C LEU A 10 -19.47 -1.81 -1.24
N ASN A 11 -19.79 -2.34 -0.06
CA ASN A 11 -20.11 -3.76 0.16
C ASN A 11 -18.99 -4.70 -0.35
N PHE A 12 -17.73 -4.31 -0.12
CA PHE A 12 -16.53 -5.07 -0.48
C PHE A 12 -15.96 -5.80 0.73
N LYS A 13 -15.10 -6.79 0.49
CA LYS A 13 -14.26 -7.36 1.56
C LYS A 13 -13.01 -6.54 1.77
N THR A 14 -12.39 -6.68 2.94
CA THR A 14 -11.11 -6.06 3.25
C THR A 14 -9.99 -7.08 3.23
N SER A 15 -8.82 -6.60 2.79
CA SER A 15 -7.55 -7.28 2.93
C SER A 15 -6.59 -6.33 3.64
N PHE A 16 -6.21 -6.66 4.87
CA PHE A 16 -5.27 -5.89 5.66
C PHE A 16 -3.88 -6.48 5.58
N GLU A 17 -2.87 -5.62 5.65
CA GLU A 17 -1.49 -6.06 5.80
C GLU A 17 -1.31 -6.73 7.17
N ASN A 18 -0.86 -7.98 7.18
CA ASN A 18 -0.61 -8.72 8.40
C ASN A 18 0.81 -8.43 8.90
N VAL A 19 0.92 -7.52 9.87
CA VAL A 19 2.20 -7.14 10.47
C VAL A 19 2.49 -7.85 11.79
N ASP A 20 1.45 -8.33 12.49
CA ASP A 20 1.56 -8.81 13.87
C ASP A 20 2.38 -10.10 13.99
N HIS A 21 2.49 -10.89 12.94
CA HIS A 21 3.24 -12.15 12.92
C HIS A 21 4.45 -12.10 11.97
N ASN A 22 4.88 -10.89 11.57
CA ASN A 22 6.03 -10.74 10.69
C ASN A 22 7.34 -10.99 11.48
N PRO A 23 8.10 -12.06 11.16
CA PRO A 23 9.28 -12.44 11.93
C PRO A 23 10.49 -11.52 11.67
N TYR A 24 10.40 -10.62 10.68
CA TYR A 24 11.47 -9.74 10.25
C TYR A 24 11.27 -8.28 10.63
N LEU A 25 10.03 -7.85 10.92
CA LEU A 25 9.70 -6.43 11.06
C LEU A 25 10.50 -5.75 12.19
N ASP A 26 10.54 -6.34 13.38
CA ASP A 26 11.32 -5.81 14.50
C ASP A 26 12.82 -5.82 14.21
N LYS A 27 13.32 -6.92 13.64
CA LYS A 27 14.74 -7.05 13.25
C LYS A 27 15.16 -6.01 12.21
N PHE A 28 14.29 -5.72 11.25
CA PHE A 28 14.50 -4.74 10.20
C PHE A 28 14.71 -3.33 10.76
N TYR A 29 13.89 -2.89 11.71
CA TYR A 29 14.06 -1.58 12.32
C TYR A 29 15.34 -1.47 13.18
N HIS A 30 15.90 -2.60 13.64
CA HIS A 30 17.18 -2.62 14.34
C HIS A 30 18.39 -2.68 13.41
N ASP A 31 18.25 -3.26 12.20
CA ASP A 31 19.34 -3.45 11.26
C ASP A 31 18.80 -3.53 9.82
N PHE A 32 18.67 -2.37 9.18
CA PHE A 32 18.17 -2.26 7.81
C PHE A 32 19.03 -3.02 6.81
N GLU A 33 20.36 -2.93 6.92
CA GLU A 33 21.30 -3.56 5.99
C GLU A 33 21.13 -5.08 5.99
N ARG A 34 21.00 -5.67 7.18
CA ARG A 34 20.86 -7.12 7.32
C ARG A 34 19.46 -7.62 6.87
N TRP A 35 18.40 -6.86 7.11
CA TRP A 35 17.04 -7.39 7.06
C TRP A 35 16.13 -6.81 5.98
N SER A 36 16.55 -5.78 5.23
CA SER A 36 15.72 -5.17 4.20
C SER A 36 15.25 -6.16 3.15
N PHE A 37 16.15 -6.93 2.56
CA PHE A 37 15.79 -7.94 1.56
C PHE A 37 14.83 -9.00 2.12
N HIS A 38 15.12 -9.51 3.31
CA HIS A 38 14.29 -10.55 3.95
C HIS A 38 12.87 -10.06 4.23
N LEU A 39 12.75 -8.83 4.72
CA LEU A 39 11.45 -8.22 4.98
C LEU A 39 10.66 -8.02 3.69
N GLN A 40 11.30 -7.50 2.63
CA GLN A 40 10.62 -7.26 1.36
C GLN A 40 10.17 -8.56 0.70
N ILE A 41 10.97 -9.62 0.73
CA ILE A 41 10.59 -10.95 0.24
C ILE A 41 9.41 -11.52 1.06
N TYR A 42 9.40 -11.32 2.38
CA TYR A 42 8.28 -11.75 3.22
C TYR A 42 6.99 -11.04 2.81
N PHE A 43 7.01 -9.70 2.68
CA PHE A 43 5.83 -8.95 2.26
C PHE A 43 5.37 -9.36 0.86
N LEU A 44 6.29 -9.55 -0.08
CA LEU A 44 5.94 -9.99 -1.43
C LEU A 44 5.24 -11.37 -1.42
N ALA A 45 5.72 -12.30 -0.59
CA ALA A 45 5.10 -13.62 -0.44
C ALA A 45 3.69 -13.53 0.18
N GLU A 46 3.49 -12.69 1.20
CA GLU A 46 2.17 -12.48 1.81
C GLU A 46 1.21 -11.78 0.82
N ARG A 47 1.69 -10.79 0.05
CA ARG A 47 0.92 -10.15 -1.03
C ARG A 47 0.47 -11.17 -2.08
N PHE A 48 1.36 -12.06 -2.49
CA PHE A 48 1.00 -13.10 -3.47
C PHE A 48 -0.10 -14.02 -2.96
N LYS A 49 0.02 -14.52 -1.74
CA LYS A 49 -1.00 -15.36 -1.11
C LYS A 49 -2.34 -14.64 -1.05
N GLU A 50 -2.32 -13.37 -0.65
CA GLU A 50 -3.53 -12.57 -0.50
C GLU A 50 -4.18 -12.26 -1.86
N GLN A 51 -3.40 -11.89 -2.87
CA GLN A 51 -3.89 -11.65 -4.23
C GLN A 51 -4.52 -12.93 -4.81
N LYS A 52 -3.86 -14.08 -4.63
CA LYS A 52 -4.42 -15.35 -5.04
C LYS A 52 -5.75 -15.64 -4.35
N ARG A 53 -5.83 -15.42 -3.04
CA ARG A 53 -7.06 -15.59 -2.25
C ARG A 53 -8.19 -14.67 -2.75
N MET A 54 -7.89 -13.40 -3.02
CA MET A 54 -8.85 -12.45 -3.57
C MET A 54 -9.33 -12.86 -4.95
N PHE A 55 -8.43 -13.30 -5.82
CA PHE A 55 -8.75 -13.77 -7.16
C PHE A 55 -9.67 -15.02 -7.13
N GLU A 56 -9.33 -16.02 -6.30
CA GLU A 56 -10.11 -17.25 -6.16
C GLU A 56 -11.50 -17.02 -5.54
N TYR A 57 -11.61 -16.03 -4.63
CA TYR A 57 -12.87 -15.67 -4.03
C TYR A 57 -13.80 -15.00 -5.04
N GLY A 58 -13.27 -14.15 -5.92
CA GLY A 58 -14.05 -13.27 -6.82
C GLY A 58 -14.82 -12.18 -6.06
N GLY A 59 -15.20 -11.12 -6.71
CA GLY A 59 -15.92 -10.00 -6.11
C GLY A 59 -15.02 -8.83 -5.72
N GLY A 60 -15.59 -7.82 -5.03
CA GLY A 60 -14.88 -6.60 -4.68
C GLY A 60 -14.08 -6.70 -3.39
N PHE A 61 -12.87 -6.12 -3.40
CA PHE A 61 -11.99 -5.99 -2.25
C PHE A 61 -11.48 -4.57 -2.09
N VAL A 62 -11.27 -4.15 -0.83
CA VAL A 62 -10.48 -2.99 -0.46
C VAL A 62 -9.23 -3.51 0.22
N GLN A 63 -8.09 -3.30 -0.42
CA GLN A 63 -6.79 -3.76 0.07
C GLN A 63 -6.03 -2.60 0.71
N ASP A 64 -5.43 -2.85 1.88
CA ASP A 64 -4.51 -1.94 2.53
C ASP A 64 -3.11 -2.16 1.96
N ARG A 65 -2.57 -1.13 1.31
CA ARG A 65 -1.36 -1.11 0.48
C ARG A 65 -1.43 -2.00 -0.77
N SER A 66 -0.50 -1.79 -1.65
CA SER A 66 -0.39 -2.54 -2.91
C SER A 66 1.01 -3.10 -3.10
N VAL A 67 1.13 -4.07 -3.99
CA VAL A 67 2.42 -4.64 -4.40
C VAL A 67 3.30 -3.59 -5.10
N TYR A 68 2.72 -2.55 -5.70
CA TYR A 68 3.46 -1.47 -6.36
C TYR A 68 4.24 -0.61 -5.36
N GLU A 69 3.67 -0.34 -4.17
CA GLU A 69 4.36 0.37 -3.10
C GLU A 69 5.56 -0.44 -2.58
N ASP A 70 5.40 -1.76 -2.48
CA ASP A 70 6.45 -2.65 -1.96
C ASP A 70 7.72 -2.56 -2.84
N VAL A 71 7.58 -2.54 -4.17
CA VAL A 71 8.74 -2.47 -5.09
C VAL A 71 9.23 -1.04 -5.31
N ASP A 72 8.32 -0.10 -5.63
CA ASP A 72 8.70 1.24 -6.09
C ASP A 72 9.08 2.18 -4.95
N ILE A 73 8.55 1.96 -3.75
CA ILE A 73 8.81 2.78 -2.58
C ILE A 73 9.81 2.08 -1.67
N PHE A 74 9.42 0.96 -1.07
CA PHE A 74 10.21 0.35 0.01
C PHE A 74 11.49 -0.33 -0.50
N ALA A 75 11.40 -1.30 -1.39
CA ALA A 75 12.56 -2.03 -1.87
C ALA A 75 13.53 -1.10 -2.59
N LYS A 76 13.02 -0.21 -3.45
CA LYS A 76 13.84 0.77 -4.18
C LYS A 76 14.52 1.77 -3.27
N MET A 77 13.86 2.24 -2.21
CA MET A 77 14.46 3.14 -1.23
C MET A 77 15.66 2.48 -0.53
N HIS A 78 15.54 1.21 -0.15
CA HIS A 78 16.63 0.48 0.51
C HIS A 78 17.81 0.20 -0.42
N GLU A 79 17.55 -0.06 -1.70
CA GLU A 79 18.62 -0.17 -2.69
C GLU A 79 19.37 1.16 -2.85
N GLU A 80 18.68 2.27 -3.02
CA GLU A 80 19.28 3.60 -3.17
C GLU A 80 20.04 4.09 -1.93
N GLN A 81 19.66 3.63 -0.74
CA GLN A 81 20.35 3.91 0.51
C GLN A 81 21.51 2.95 0.80
N GLY A 82 21.72 1.92 -0.03
CA GLY A 82 22.75 0.90 0.15
C GLY A 82 22.44 -0.10 1.28
N THR A 83 21.22 -0.11 1.83
CA THR A 83 20.77 -1.07 2.83
C THR A 83 20.17 -2.34 2.21
N MET A 84 20.07 -2.38 0.89
CA MET A 84 19.80 -3.56 0.07
C MET A 84 20.79 -3.55 -1.09
N SER A 85 21.45 -4.68 -1.37
CA SER A 85 22.39 -4.73 -2.50
C SER A 85 21.67 -4.58 -3.85
N PRO A 86 22.33 -4.07 -4.89
CA PRO A 86 21.75 -4.04 -6.25
C PRO A 86 21.35 -5.43 -6.75
N GLU A 87 22.10 -6.47 -6.39
CA GLU A 87 21.80 -7.86 -6.75
C GLU A 87 20.55 -8.37 -6.07
N ASP A 88 20.35 -8.05 -4.78
CA ASP A 88 19.15 -8.39 -4.01
C ASP A 88 17.94 -7.67 -4.57
N PHE A 89 18.06 -6.37 -4.87
CA PHE A 89 16.98 -5.58 -5.47
C PHE A 89 16.63 -6.10 -6.87
N HIS A 90 17.61 -6.48 -7.68
CA HIS A 90 17.38 -7.09 -8.99
C HIS A 90 16.61 -8.42 -8.84
N THR A 91 17.07 -9.30 -7.94
CA THR A 91 16.40 -10.59 -7.67
C THR A 91 14.95 -10.38 -7.20
N TYR A 92 14.73 -9.42 -6.30
CA TYR A 92 13.40 -9.05 -5.82
C TYR A 92 12.51 -8.56 -6.97
N SER A 93 13.03 -7.68 -7.83
CA SER A 93 12.29 -7.11 -8.95
C SER A 93 11.92 -8.15 -10.01
N GLU A 94 12.82 -9.09 -10.31
CA GLU A 94 12.53 -10.22 -11.21
C GLU A 94 11.40 -11.11 -10.64
N LEU A 95 11.44 -11.41 -9.34
CA LEU A 95 10.39 -12.16 -8.69
C LEU A 95 9.04 -11.40 -8.72
N PHE A 96 9.06 -10.10 -8.42
CA PHE A 96 7.88 -9.25 -8.54
C PHE A 96 7.31 -9.29 -9.96
N ASN A 97 8.13 -9.08 -11.00
CA ASN A 97 7.71 -9.10 -12.39
C ASN A 97 7.09 -10.45 -12.78
N ALA A 98 7.69 -11.55 -12.35
CA ALA A 98 7.15 -12.90 -12.60
C ALA A 98 5.78 -13.11 -11.93
N MET A 99 5.60 -12.59 -10.72
CA MET A 99 4.34 -12.70 -9.97
C MET A 99 3.21 -11.87 -10.60
N VAL A 100 3.46 -10.62 -10.97
CA VAL A 100 2.42 -9.73 -11.56
C VAL A 100 1.99 -10.17 -12.96
N MET A 101 2.78 -10.99 -13.64
CA MET A 101 2.40 -11.62 -14.91
C MET A 101 1.43 -12.78 -14.75
N THR A 102 1.20 -13.26 -13.53
CA THR A 102 0.24 -14.34 -13.30
C THR A 102 -1.19 -13.80 -13.28
N PRO A 103 -2.21 -14.63 -13.59
CA PRO A 103 -3.60 -14.21 -13.54
C PRO A 103 -4.10 -13.87 -12.12
N TYR A 104 -3.33 -14.20 -11.09
CA TYR A 104 -3.67 -13.91 -9.70
C TYR A 104 -3.39 -12.45 -9.31
N PHE A 105 -2.77 -11.65 -10.18
CA PHE A 105 -2.51 -10.22 -9.97
C PHE A 105 -3.30 -9.35 -10.95
N PRO A 106 -4.65 -9.30 -10.85
CA PRO A 106 -5.41 -8.35 -11.63
C PRO A 106 -4.99 -6.92 -11.27
N LYS A 107 -4.97 -6.04 -12.26
CA LYS A 107 -4.77 -4.61 -12.00
C LYS A 107 -5.89 -4.12 -11.09
N PRO A 108 -5.60 -3.22 -10.13
CA PRO A 108 -6.64 -2.60 -9.34
C PRO A 108 -7.54 -1.73 -10.22
N ASP A 109 -8.84 -1.68 -9.91
CA ASP A 109 -9.79 -0.80 -10.61
C ASP A 109 -9.51 0.67 -10.29
N VAL A 110 -9.06 0.97 -9.07
CA VAL A 110 -8.75 2.33 -8.59
C VAL A 110 -7.80 2.26 -7.39
N LEU A 111 -6.89 3.22 -7.30
CA LEU A 111 -6.06 3.45 -6.12
C LEU A 111 -6.59 4.66 -5.36
N ILE A 112 -6.84 4.50 -4.06
CA ILE A 112 -7.23 5.58 -3.16
C ILE A 112 -6.00 6.01 -2.40
N TYR A 113 -5.50 7.22 -2.68
CA TYR A 113 -4.33 7.78 -2.00
C TYR A 113 -4.79 8.74 -0.91
N LEU A 114 -4.47 8.41 0.33
CA LEU A 114 -4.78 9.22 1.50
C LEU A 114 -3.64 10.22 1.73
N GLU A 115 -3.91 11.51 1.56
CA GLU A 115 -2.93 12.59 1.70
C GLU A 115 -3.07 13.26 3.07
N CYS A 116 -1.94 13.58 3.68
CA CYS A 116 -1.85 14.48 4.84
C CYS A 116 -0.46 15.09 4.93
N ASP A 117 -0.27 16.04 5.84
CA ASP A 117 1.03 16.65 6.12
C ASP A 117 1.97 15.67 6.83
N TYR A 118 3.28 15.90 6.69
CA TYR A 118 4.30 15.07 7.32
C TYR A 118 4.14 14.98 8.83
N ASP A 119 3.82 16.11 9.50
CA ASP A 119 3.64 16.15 10.95
C ASP A 119 2.48 15.25 11.41
N GLU A 120 1.37 15.23 10.65
CA GLU A 120 0.25 14.33 10.91
C GLU A 120 0.66 12.85 10.77
N VAL A 121 1.49 12.50 9.77
CA VAL A 121 2.03 11.13 9.65
C VAL A 121 2.82 10.73 10.88
N ILE A 122 3.70 11.61 11.35
CA ILE A 122 4.53 11.36 12.54
C ILE A 122 3.67 11.22 13.80
N ASP A 123 2.64 12.05 13.95
CA ASP A 123 1.74 11.96 15.10
C ASP A 123 0.93 10.65 15.09
N ARG A 124 0.49 10.18 13.92
CA ARG A 124 -0.16 8.86 13.78
C ARG A 124 0.77 7.70 14.09
N ILE A 125 2.06 7.78 13.72
CA ILE A 125 3.07 6.79 14.09
C ILE A 125 3.23 6.73 15.61
N LYS A 126 3.34 7.89 16.28
CA LYS A 126 3.41 7.97 17.74
C LYS A 126 2.15 7.42 18.42
N GLN A 127 0.96 7.80 17.92
CA GLN A 127 -0.33 7.32 18.45
C GLN A 127 -0.49 5.80 18.31
N ARG A 128 0.01 5.22 17.22
CA ARG A 128 0.04 3.77 17.02
C ARG A 128 0.90 3.04 18.04
N GLY A 129 1.95 3.68 18.57
CA GLY A 129 2.68 3.25 19.74
C GLY A 129 3.61 2.06 19.53
N ARG A 130 4.12 1.82 18.32
CA ARG A 130 5.12 0.78 18.06
C ARG A 130 6.51 1.31 18.37
N ASP A 131 7.15 0.79 19.43
CA ASP A 131 8.46 1.26 19.90
C ASP A 131 9.53 1.28 18.80
N MET A 132 9.58 0.26 17.96
CA MET A 132 10.54 0.17 16.84
C MET A 132 10.37 1.31 15.83
N GLU A 133 9.13 1.75 15.57
CA GLU A 133 8.84 2.85 14.65
C GLU A 133 9.15 4.21 15.28
N ILE A 134 8.78 4.39 16.57
CA ILE A 134 9.02 5.62 17.31
C ILE A 134 10.51 5.91 17.46
N ASN A 135 11.32 4.88 17.65
CA ASN A 135 12.77 4.97 17.84
C ASN A 135 13.56 5.03 16.52
N THR A 136 12.88 4.96 15.37
CA THR A 136 13.52 5.06 14.05
C THR A 136 13.96 6.50 13.77
N ASP A 137 15.12 6.67 13.10
CA ASP A 137 15.64 7.97 12.70
C ASP A 137 14.58 8.78 11.94
N PRO A 138 14.27 10.00 12.35
CA PRO A 138 13.33 10.88 11.65
C PRO A 138 13.64 11.10 10.16
N GLU A 139 14.90 11.03 9.76
CA GLU A 139 15.32 11.16 8.36
C GLU A 139 14.80 9.99 7.50
N TYR A 140 14.64 8.80 8.08
CA TYR A 140 13.99 7.67 7.39
C TYR A 140 12.56 8.02 6.99
N TRP A 141 11.78 8.58 7.91
CA TRP A 141 10.38 8.96 7.67
C TRP A 141 10.25 10.11 6.68
N LYS A 142 11.14 11.11 6.70
CA LYS A 142 11.15 12.18 5.71
C LYS A 142 11.42 11.68 4.31
N LYS A 143 12.41 10.78 4.16
CA LYS A 143 12.73 10.16 2.88
C LYS A 143 11.56 9.33 2.36
N LEU A 144 10.93 8.54 3.23
CA LEU A 144 9.77 7.72 2.88
C LEU A 144 8.58 8.60 2.46
N PHE A 145 8.28 9.65 3.21
CA PHE A 145 7.21 10.60 2.91
C PHE A 145 7.40 11.25 1.53
N LYS A 146 8.60 11.79 1.26
CA LYS A 146 8.93 12.36 -0.03
C LYS A 146 8.79 11.35 -1.18
N ARG A 147 9.19 10.11 -0.94
CA ARG A 147 9.11 9.07 -1.97
C ARG A 147 7.66 8.71 -2.30
N TYR A 148 6.75 8.74 -1.33
CA TYR A 148 5.32 8.59 -1.59
C TYR A 148 4.80 9.69 -2.51
N ASP A 149 5.20 10.95 -2.30
CA ASP A 149 4.80 12.07 -3.16
C ASP A 149 5.32 11.90 -4.60
N ASP A 150 6.59 11.54 -4.75
CA ASP A 150 7.20 11.29 -6.05
C ASP A 150 6.53 10.10 -6.77
N TRP A 151 6.25 9.03 -6.04
CA TRP A 151 5.63 7.83 -6.56
C TRP A 151 4.20 8.08 -7.05
N ILE A 152 3.35 8.69 -6.24
CA ILE A 152 1.95 8.90 -6.60
C ILE A 152 1.78 9.84 -7.80
N ASN A 153 2.71 10.78 -8.00
CA ASN A 153 2.70 11.68 -9.15
C ASN A 153 3.04 10.95 -10.47
N ASN A 154 3.72 9.81 -10.40
CA ASN A 154 4.13 8.99 -11.54
C ASN A 154 3.34 7.69 -11.67
N PHE A 155 2.49 7.36 -10.71
CA PHE A 155 1.71 6.14 -10.71
C PHE A 155 0.65 6.14 -11.82
N ASN A 156 0.64 5.08 -12.65
CA ASN A 156 -0.21 4.98 -13.84
C ASN A 156 -0.84 3.59 -14.06
N ALA A 157 -0.71 2.67 -13.10
CA ALA A 157 -1.25 1.31 -13.26
C ALA A 157 -2.79 1.28 -13.27
N CYS A 158 -3.44 2.24 -12.59
CA CYS A 158 -4.89 2.44 -12.57
C CYS A 158 -5.22 3.91 -12.25
N PRO A 159 -6.50 4.34 -12.37
CA PRO A 159 -6.96 5.64 -11.90
C PRO A 159 -6.65 5.88 -10.42
N VAL A 160 -6.29 7.11 -10.06
CA VAL A 160 -5.99 7.52 -8.67
C VAL A 160 -7.06 8.49 -8.17
N VAL A 161 -7.60 8.23 -6.99
CA VAL A 161 -8.44 9.16 -6.23
C VAL A 161 -7.64 9.64 -5.02
N ARG A 162 -7.25 10.92 -5.01
CA ARG A 162 -6.56 11.55 -3.88
C ARG A 162 -7.59 12.06 -2.88
N VAL A 163 -7.35 11.78 -1.61
CA VAL A 163 -8.21 12.16 -0.48
C VAL A 163 -7.35 12.83 0.56
N ASN A 164 -7.49 14.14 0.72
CA ASN A 164 -6.87 14.87 1.82
C ASN A 164 -7.63 14.53 3.11
N ILE A 165 -7.01 13.76 3.98
CA ILE A 165 -7.68 13.28 5.20
C ILE A 165 -7.97 14.37 6.22
N ASN A 166 -7.32 15.55 6.10
CA ASN A 166 -7.59 16.70 6.97
C ASN A 166 -8.92 17.40 6.63
N GLU A 167 -9.48 17.13 5.44
CA GLU A 167 -10.77 17.70 5.01
C GLU A 167 -11.97 16.87 5.47
N TYR A 168 -11.73 15.67 6.00
CA TYR A 168 -12.78 14.70 6.33
C TYR A 168 -12.64 14.19 7.76
N ASP A 169 -13.56 14.58 8.62
CA ASP A 169 -13.66 14.01 9.96
C ASP A 169 -14.53 12.75 9.98
N ILE A 170 -13.90 11.61 9.71
CA ILE A 170 -14.58 10.31 9.70
C ILE A 170 -14.99 9.82 11.11
N HIS A 171 -14.54 10.47 12.17
CA HIS A 171 -14.91 10.10 13.54
C HIS A 171 -16.22 10.73 13.95
N GLU A 172 -16.43 11.99 13.54
CA GLU A 172 -17.67 12.74 13.85
C GLU A 172 -18.73 12.57 12.76
N ASN A 173 -18.32 12.45 11.49
CA ASN A 173 -19.24 12.37 10.36
C ASN A 173 -18.81 11.31 9.32
N LEU A 174 -19.33 10.09 9.48
CA LEU A 174 -19.05 8.97 8.57
C LEU A 174 -19.51 9.21 7.14
N ASP A 175 -20.51 10.06 6.93
CA ASP A 175 -21.09 10.33 5.60
C ASP A 175 -20.32 11.43 4.85
N SER A 176 -19.33 12.06 5.49
CA SER A 176 -18.46 13.08 4.84
C SER A 176 -17.73 12.55 3.60
N LEU A 177 -17.48 11.24 3.53
CA LEU A 177 -16.82 10.59 2.40
C LEU A 177 -17.78 10.11 1.29
N ASP A 178 -19.10 10.24 1.42
CA ASP A 178 -20.05 9.75 0.44
C ASP A 178 -19.78 10.27 -1.00
N PRO A 179 -19.44 11.55 -1.22
CA PRO A 179 -19.10 12.04 -2.57
C PRO A 179 -17.87 11.37 -3.17
N ILE A 180 -16.89 10.98 -2.32
CA ILE A 180 -15.69 10.26 -2.76
C ILE A 180 -16.05 8.82 -3.11
N ILE A 181 -16.88 8.18 -2.31
CA ILE A 181 -17.36 6.82 -2.53
C ILE A 181 -18.16 6.71 -3.82
N ASP A 182 -19.03 7.67 -4.10
CA ASP A 182 -19.77 7.76 -5.36
C ASP A 182 -18.83 7.90 -6.56
N LYS A 183 -17.80 8.74 -6.44
CA LYS A 183 -16.77 8.88 -7.46
C LYS A 183 -16.00 7.58 -7.70
N ILE A 184 -15.61 6.89 -6.64
CA ILE A 184 -14.93 5.59 -6.71
C ILE A 184 -15.83 4.55 -7.39
N ALA A 185 -17.10 4.46 -6.98
CA ALA A 185 -18.06 3.54 -7.57
C ALA A 185 -18.23 3.80 -9.08
N HIS A 186 -18.30 5.06 -9.48
CA HIS A 186 -18.38 5.45 -10.90
C HIS A 186 -17.12 5.03 -11.68
N ILE A 187 -15.91 5.26 -11.13
CA ILE A 187 -14.65 4.86 -11.76
C ILE A 187 -14.63 3.33 -11.95
N ILE A 188 -14.98 2.56 -10.92
CA ILE A 188 -15.00 1.08 -10.99
C ILE A 188 -15.95 0.61 -12.08
N GLN A 189 -17.15 1.18 -12.17
CA GLN A 189 -18.13 0.83 -13.20
C GLN A 189 -17.61 1.14 -14.61
N THR A 190 -17.03 2.33 -14.80
CA THR A 190 -16.52 2.79 -16.09
C THR A 190 -15.32 1.94 -16.54
N HIS A 191 -14.41 1.62 -15.63
CA HIS A 191 -13.23 0.81 -15.93
C HIS A 191 -13.62 -0.62 -16.32
N ARG A 192 -14.53 -1.24 -15.57
CA ARG A 192 -15.05 -2.60 -15.91
C ARG A 192 -15.78 -2.65 -17.24
N GLN A 193 -16.48 -1.57 -17.62
CA GLN A 193 -17.13 -1.50 -18.94
C GLN A 193 -16.13 -1.44 -20.09
N VAL A 194 -14.97 -0.84 -19.88
CA VAL A 194 -13.90 -0.78 -20.90
C VAL A 194 -13.24 -2.16 -21.09
N ASP A 195 -13.01 -2.91 -20.00
CA ASP A 195 -12.36 -4.22 -20.06
C ASP A 195 -13.26 -5.35 -20.57
N THR A 196 -14.56 -5.15 -20.61
CA THR A 196 -15.54 -6.15 -21.09
C THR A 196 -15.85 -6.03 -22.58
N ARG A 197 -15.23 -5.14 -23.31
CA ARG A 197 -15.38 -5.06 -24.77
C ARG A 197 -14.51 -6.13 -25.44
N PRO A 198 -15.11 -6.94 -26.35
CA PRO A 198 -14.38 -7.93 -27.12
C PRO A 198 -13.32 -7.34 -28.05
#